data_36438f6a6bc40d450334a3abba39bb0e
#
_entry.id   36438f6a6bc40d450334a3abba39bb0e
#
_cell.length_a   1.000
_cell.length_b   1.000
_cell.length_c   1.000
_cell.angle_alpha   90.00
_cell.angle_beta   90.00
_cell.angle_gamma   90.00
#
_symmetry.space_group_name_H-M   'P 1'
#
loop_
_entity.id
_entity.type
_entity.pdbx_description
1 polymer ?
#
loop_
_entity_poly.entity_id
_entity_poly.type
_entity_poly.pdbx_seq_one_letter_code
_entity_poly.pdbx_strand_id
1 'polypeptide(L)'
;MSTSESGAVTQVEAKRSWKLPGIYVAACVLLVVFAAAARGDMTLRLNDKSQSYAIPDIVTAGAPIVWVLAALTIAITAWTIVATLRRAAQPAWARVGGMAVVGLSTILGFLFYAGSGSSGVVTLTSTLVSTVAISTPLIFGSLSGVISERVGVVNIAIEGDLLVGAFAGVMAASYFQTPYAGLVAAPLAGALLGSLLALFSVKYGVDQIIVGVVLNVLALGLTTFFYGTIMKDAPGSLNTNQFSLSDIKIPVLSEIPIVGPVLFNQSILV
;
A
#
# COMPACT_ATOMS: atom_id res chain seq x y z
N MET A 1 14.23 11.09 -64.50
CA MET A 1 12.95 11.57 -63.91
C MET A 1 12.68 10.69 -62.71
N SER A 2 13.11 11.12 -61.52
CA SER A 2 12.86 10.39 -60.27
C SER A 2 11.89 11.26 -59.46
N THR A 3 10.68 10.74 -59.36
CA THR A 3 9.63 11.35 -58.53
C THR A 3 9.91 11.00 -57.06
N SER A 4 10.31 11.98 -56.27
CA SER A 4 10.40 11.87 -54.82
C SER A 4 9.00 11.84 -54.22
N GLU A 5 8.56 10.67 -53.81
CA GLU A 5 7.41 10.56 -52.91
C GLU A 5 7.82 11.10 -51.53
N SER A 6 7.35 12.31 -51.24
CA SER A 6 7.37 12.88 -49.94
C SER A 6 6.40 12.10 -49.03
N GLY A 7 6.94 11.19 -48.21
CA GLY A 7 6.19 10.47 -47.21
C GLY A 7 5.65 11.47 -46.16
N ALA A 8 4.38 11.82 -46.30
CA ALA A 8 3.64 12.53 -45.27
C ALA A 8 3.62 11.66 -44.01
N VAL A 9 4.46 11.99 -43.04
CA VAL A 9 4.38 11.43 -41.69
C VAL A 9 3.03 11.84 -41.11
N THR A 10 2.08 10.92 -41.16
CA THR A 10 0.79 11.07 -40.52
C THR A 10 1.06 11.26 -39.01
N GLN A 11 0.98 12.48 -38.53
CA GLN A 11 1.00 12.73 -37.08
C GLN A 11 -0.21 12.04 -36.49
N VAL A 12 0.03 10.91 -35.82
CA VAL A 12 -1.01 10.22 -35.04
C VAL A 12 -1.42 11.20 -33.94
N GLU A 13 -2.59 11.81 -34.11
CA GLU A 13 -3.18 12.67 -33.09
C GLU A 13 -3.29 11.91 -31.80
N ALA A 14 -2.56 12.32 -30.77
CA ALA A 14 -2.57 11.69 -29.46
C ALA A 14 -4.01 11.68 -28.90
N LYS A 15 -4.56 10.48 -28.68
CA LYS A 15 -5.91 10.29 -28.16
C LYS A 15 -6.04 11.04 -26.82
N ARG A 16 -7.03 11.91 -26.73
CA ARG A 16 -7.30 12.73 -25.56
C ARG A 16 -7.61 11.83 -24.35
N SER A 17 -6.71 11.77 -23.38
CA SER A 17 -6.89 10.96 -22.17
C SER A 17 -7.35 11.84 -21.00
N TRP A 18 -8.57 11.62 -20.54
CA TRP A 18 -9.15 12.29 -19.38
C TRP A 18 -8.89 11.55 -18.05
N LYS A 19 -8.12 10.44 -18.09
CA LYS A 19 -7.87 9.64 -16.89
C LYS A 19 -7.14 10.42 -15.80
N LEU A 20 -6.03 11.08 -16.14
CA LEU A 20 -5.26 11.88 -15.18
C LEU A 20 -6.03 13.10 -14.64
N PRO A 21 -6.62 13.97 -15.50
CA PRO A 21 -7.45 15.07 -14.99
C PRO A 21 -8.59 14.60 -14.08
N GLY A 22 -9.24 13.47 -14.40
CA GLY A 22 -10.32 12.93 -13.59
C GLY A 22 -9.86 12.51 -12.18
N ILE A 23 -8.71 11.83 -12.08
CA ILE A 23 -8.12 11.46 -10.79
C ILE A 23 -7.76 12.71 -9.97
N TYR A 24 -7.19 13.72 -10.61
CA TYR A 24 -6.80 14.95 -9.92
C TYR A 24 -8.02 15.76 -9.44
N VAL A 25 -9.09 15.81 -10.22
CA VAL A 25 -10.35 16.43 -9.79
C VAL A 25 -10.91 15.70 -8.55
N ALA A 26 -10.91 14.37 -8.54
CA ALA A 26 -11.35 13.61 -7.37
C ALA A 26 -10.49 13.94 -6.13
N ALA A 27 -9.16 14.03 -6.29
CA ALA A 27 -8.25 14.44 -5.22
C ALA A 27 -8.53 15.86 -4.72
N CYS A 28 -8.80 16.82 -5.63
CA CYS A 28 -9.19 18.19 -5.26
C CYS A 28 -10.48 18.20 -4.43
N VAL A 29 -11.50 17.48 -4.85
CA VAL A 29 -12.78 17.40 -4.11
C VAL A 29 -12.55 16.85 -2.71
N LEU A 30 -11.76 15.77 -2.57
CA LEU A 30 -11.42 15.20 -1.27
C LEU A 30 -10.68 16.21 -0.38
N LEU A 31 -9.67 16.90 -0.92
CA LEU A 31 -8.90 17.88 -0.15
C LEU A 31 -9.76 19.08 0.28
N VAL A 32 -10.67 19.55 -0.57
CA VAL A 32 -11.60 20.63 -0.22
C VAL A 32 -12.55 20.18 0.89
N VAL A 33 -13.06 18.96 0.82
CA VAL A 33 -13.90 18.37 1.89
C VAL A 33 -13.12 18.26 3.20
N PHE A 34 -11.88 17.78 3.16
CA PHE A 34 -11.01 17.70 4.34
C PHE A 34 -10.71 19.09 4.91
N ALA A 35 -10.41 20.08 4.06
CA ALA A 35 -10.13 21.45 4.49
C ALA A 35 -11.34 22.11 5.13
N ALA A 36 -12.54 21.89 4.61
CA ALA A 36 -13.79 22.42 5.16
C ALA A 36 -14.20 21.73 6.48
N ALA A 37 -13.84 20.44 6.62
CA ALA A 37 -14.16 19.65 7.80
C ALA A 37 -13.10 19.75 8.92
N ALA A 38 -11.86 20.11 8.57
CA ALA A 38 -10.77 20.27 9.54
C ALA A 38 -11.06 21.42 10.52
N ARG A 39 -11.05 21.11 11.83
CA ARG A 39 -11.34 22.09 12.88
C ARG A 39 -10.36 21.91 14.05
N GLY A 40 -9.85 23.03 14.55
CA GLY A 40 -8.96 23.06 15.71
C GLY A 40 -7.50 22.83 15.37
N ASP A 41 -6.69 22.81 16.42
CA ASP A 41 -5.25 22.61 16.33
C ASP A 41 -4.91 21.12 16.33
N MET A 42 -3.81 20.79 15.70
CA MET A 42 -3.20 19.47 15.79
C MET A 42 -1.77 19.59 16.30
N THR A 43 -1.33 18.58 17.03
CA THR A 43 0.04 18.43 17.45
C THR A 43 0.70 17.38 16.54
N LEU A 44 1.60 17.84 15.66
CA LEU A 44 2.42 16.97 14.82
C LEU A 44 3.73 16.70 15.53
N ARG A 45 3.97 15.44 15.82
CA ARG A 45 5.25 14.94 16.32
C ARG A 45 6.03 14.30 15.19
N LEU A 46 7.24 14.76 14.94
CA LEU A 46 8.07 14.24 13.86
C LEU A 46 8.73 12.92 14.22
N ASN A 47 9.16 12.75 15.49
CA ASN A 47 9.80 11.53 15.95
C ASN A 47 9.17 11.00 17.25
N ASP A 48 9.33 9.72 17.53
CA ASP A 48 8.89 9.14 18.80
C ASP A 48 9.80 9.60 19.96
N LYS A 49 9.23 9.76 21.16
CA LYS A 49 9.97 10.15 22.39
C LYS A 49 10.99 9.11 22.84
N SER A 50 10.91 7.90 22.31
CA SER A 50 11.87 6.80 22.60
C SER A 50 13.21 6.95 21.88
N GLN A 51 13.35 7.95 20.99
CA GLN A 51 14.59 8.16 20.22
C GLN A 51 15.57 9.06 20.96
N SER A 52 16.87 8.89 20.67
CA SER A 52 17.99 9.56 21.34
C SER A 52 17.98 11.09 21.22
N TYR A 53 17.18 11.64 20.31
CA TYR A 53 16.98 13.09 20.18
C TYR A 53 15.49 13.37 20.00
N ALA A 54 15.01 14.40 20.69
CA ALA A 54 13.64 14.88 20.59
C ALA A 54 13.58 16.09 19.66
N ILE A 55 12.79 15.98 18.61
CA ILE A 55 12.39 17.14 17.79
C ILE A 55 11.17 17.74 18.50
N PRO A 56 11.12 19.08 18.70
CA PRO A 56 9.97 19.72 19.32
C PRO A 56 8.66 19.40 18.57
N ASP A 57 7.59 19.21 19.32
CA ASP A 57 6.26 19.01 18.75
C ASP A 57 5.83 20.29 18.03
N ILE A 58 5.30 20.17 16.82
CA ILE A 58 4.80 21.28 16.02
C ILE A 58 3.29 21.37 16.25
N VAL A 59 2.88 22.41 16.98
CA VAL A 59 1.44 22.72 17.16
C VAL A 59 1.03 23.67 16.04
N THR A 60 0.07 23.25 15.24
CA THR A 60 -0.42 24.05 14.12
C THR A 60 -1.89 23.83 13.86
N ALA A 61 -2.58 24.86 13.36
CA ALA A 61 -3.94 24.68 12.89
C ALA A 61 -3.95 23.81 11.63
N GLY A 62 -4.70 22.72 11.63
CA GLY A 62 -4.74 21.80 10.50
C GLY A 62 -5.40 22.39 9.26
N ALA A 63 -6.51 23.13 9.44
CA ALA A 63 -7.29 23.67 8.33
C ALA A 63 -6.49 24.54 7.36
N PRO A 64 -5.66 25.53 7.76
CA PRO A 64 -4.89 26.35 6.82
C PRO A 64 -3.93 25.51 5.97
N ILE A 65 -3.30 24.48 6.54
CA ILE A 65 -2.36 23.63 5.80
C ILE A 65 -3.13 22.81 4.75
N VAL A 66 -4.28 22.24 5.10
CA VAL A 66 -5.09 21.49 4.13
C VAL A 66 -5.58 22.40 3.01
N TRP A 67 -5.93 23.66 3.29
CA TRP A 67 -6.29 24.65 2.26
C TRP A 67 -5.11 24.97 1.32
N VAL A 68 -3.89 25.07 1.83
CA VAL A 68 -2.68 25.27 0.99
C VAL A 68 -2.46 24.06 0.10
N LEU A 69 -2.57 22.85 0.63
CA LEU A 69 -2.44 21.61 -0.15
C LEU A 69 -3.55 21.50 -1.22
N ALA A 70 -4.78 21.87 -0.86
CA ALA A 70 -5.89 21.93 -1.81
C ALA A 70 -5.63 22.94 -2.94
N ALA A 71 -5.17 24.15 -2.63
CA ALA A 71 -4.84 25.15 -3.62
C ALA A 71 -3.73 24.69 -4.58
N LEU A 72 -2.68 24.05 -4.05
CA LEU A 72 -1.61 23.46 -4.85
C LEU A 72 -2.16 22.38 -5.81
N THR A 73 -2.98 21.49 -5.29
CA THR A 73 -3.59 20.42 -6.08
C THR A 73 -4.55 20.97 -7.14
N ILE A 74 -5.33 22.01 -6.84
CA ILE A 74 -6.20 22.71 -7.79
C ILE A 74 -5.38 23.34 -8.91
N ALA A 75 -4.25 23.98 -8.59
CA ALA A 75 -3.37 24.59 -9.59
C ALA A 75 -2.80 23.54 -10.58
N ILE A 76 -2.32 22.41 -10.05
CA ILE A 76 -1.82 21.29 -10.88
C ILE A 76 -2.94 20.70 -11.73
N THR A 77 -4.12 20.54 -11.15
CA THR A 77 -5.30 20.04 -11.86
C THR A 77 -5.72 20.95 -13.00
N ALA A 78 -5.80 22.23 -12.74
CA ALA A 78 -6.13 23.24 -13.76
C ALA A 78 -5.10 23.24 -14.90
N TRP A 79 -3.82 23.21 -14.56
CA TRP A 79 -2.75 23.10 -15.56
C TRP A 79 -2.89 21.82 -16.40
N THR A 80 -3.14 20.66 -15.76
CA THR A 80 -3.31 19.38 -16.45
C THR A 80 -4.54 19.36 -17.36
N ILE A 81 -5.65 19.98 -16.92
CA ILE A 81 -6.87 20.13 -17.73
C ILE A 81 -6.58 21.00 -18.96
N VAL A 82 -5.93 22.16 -18.77
CA VAL A 82 -5.58 23.08 -19.88
C VAL A 82 -4.64 22.39 -20.89
N ALA A 83 -3.63 21.67 -20.40
CA ALA A 83 -2.72 20.91 -21.27
C ALA A 83 -3.47 19.84 -22.06
N THR A 84 -4.42 19.14 -21.44
CA THR A 84 -5.27 18.14 -22.09
C THR A 84 -6.21 18.76 -23.12
N LEU A 85 -6.77 19.95 -22.83
CA LEU A 85 -7.62 20.68 -23.76
C LEU A 85 -6.83 21.17 -24.99
N ARG A 86 -5.61 21.67 -24.76
CA ARG A 86 -4.72 22.16 -25.83
C ARG A 86 -4.02 21.04 -26.59
N ARG A 87 -4.28 19.78 -26.27
CA ARG A 87 -3.56 18.61 -26.82
C ARG A 87 -2.03 18.71 -26.71
N ALA A 88 -1.55 19.46 -25.72
CA ALA A 88 -0.12 19.63 -25.49
C ALA A 88 0.46 18.35 -24.91
N ALA A 89 1.54 17.84 -25.51
CA ALA A 89 2.26 16.70 -24.98
C ALA A 89 2.90 17.10 -23.65
N GLN A 90 2.45 16.46 -22.56
CA GLN A 90 3.08 16.67 -21.25
C GLN A 90 4.34 15.81 -21.15
N PRO A 91 5.49 16.37 -20.78
CA PRO A 91 6.71 15.60 -20.59
C PRO A 91 6.52 14.58 -19.44
N ALA A 92 7.20 13.43 -19.54
CA ALA A 92 7.05 12.34 -18.58
C ALA A 92 7.31 12.77 -17.13
N TRP A 93 8.33 13.62 -16.91
CA TRP A 93 8.66 14.14 -15.59
C TRP A 93 7.53 14.98 -14.97
N ALA A 94 6.82 15.78 -15.78
CA ALA A 94 5.70 16.59 -15.29
C ALA A 94 4.47 15.75 -14.96
N ARG A 95 4.22 14.66 -15.69
CA ARG A 95 3.16 13.70 -15.36
C ARG A 95 3.47 12.96 -14.07
N VAL A 96 4.68 12.39 -13.94
CA VAL A 96 5.11 11.67 -12.75
C VAL A 96 5.20 12.60 -11.54
N GLY A 97 5.82 13.78 -11.71
CA GLY A 97 5.91 14.78 -10.66
C GLY A 97 4.54 15.30 -10.21
N GLY A 98 3.63 15.56 -11.15
CA GLY A 98 2.25 15.95 -10.84
C GLY A 98 1.50 14.86 -10.05
N MET A 99 1.62 13.58 -10.44
CA MET A 99 1.04 12.46 -9.69
C MET A 99 1.61 12.36 -8.28
N ALA A 100 2.93 12.50 -8.14
CA ALA A 100 3.60 12.43 -6.84
C ALA A 100 3.14 13.58 -5.92
N VAL A 101 3.08 14.81 -6.44
CA VAL A 101 2.65 15.97 -5.64
C VAL A 101 1.17 15.88 -5.26
N VAL A 102 0.28 15.53 -6.19
CA VAL A 102 -1.16 15.36 -5.90
C VAL A 102 -1.38 14.22 -4.91
N GLY A 103 -0.71 13.08 -5.09
CA GLY A 103 -0.79 11.94 -4.17
C GLY A 103 -0.31 12.31 -2.77
N LEU A 104 0.88 12.92 -2.66
CA LEU A 104 1.45 13.36 -1.39
C LEU A 104 0.56 14.41 -0.70
N SER A 105 0.06 15.40 -1.46
CA SER A 105 -0.86 16.42 -0.93
C SER A 105 -2.15 15.81 -0.40
N THR A 106 -2.68 14.77 -1.05
CA THR A 106 -3.89 14.08 -0.59
C THR A 106 -3.64 13.30 0.69
N ILE A 107 -2.51 12.58 0.78
CA ILE A 107 -2.13 11.83 1.98
C ILE A 107 -1.87 12.79 3.15
N LEU A 108 -1.09 13.83 2.94
CA LEU A 108 -0.82 14.84 3.98
C LEU A 108 -2.10 15.58 4.38
N GLY A 109 -2.93 15.96 3.42
CA GLY A 109 -4.21 16.61 3.70
C GLY A 109 -5.14 15.75 4.55
N PHE A 110 -5.20 14.46 4.29
CA PHE A 110 -5.93 13.50 5.13
C PHE A 110 -5.31 13.43 6.54
N LEU A 111 -3.99 13.37 6.66
CA LEU A 111 -3.29 13.30 7.94
C LEU A 111 -3.57 14.55 8.80
N PHE A 112 -3.47 15.74 8.20
CA PHE A 112 -3.78 17.00 8.88
C PHE A 112 -5.27 17.14 9.24
N TYR A 113 -6.16 16.67 8.38
CA TYR A 113 -7.59 16.60 8.67
C TYR A 113 -7.88 15.65 9.84
N ALA A 114 -7.35 14.43 9.81
CA ALA A 114 -7.57 13.43 10.84
C ALA A 114 -6.97 13.82 12.20
N GLY A 115 -5.86 14.57 12.19
CA GLY A 115 -5.25 15.12 13.40
C GLY A 115 -5.95 16.37 13.96
N SER A 116 -6.71 17.10 13.14
CA SER A 116 -7.36 18.36 13.53
C SER A 116 -8.46 18.14 14.56
N GLY A 117 -8.39 18.85 15.68
CA GLY A 117 -9.40 18.75 16.74
C GLY A 117 -9.32 17.46 17.58
N SER A 118 -8.34 16.60 17.32
CA SER A 118 -8.07 15.45 18.18
C SER A 118 -7.19 15.85 19.34
N SER A 119 -7.50 15.30 20.54
CA SER A 119 -6.62 15.43 21.72
C SER A 119 -5.35 14.59 21.59
N GLY A 120 -5.23 13.80 20.53
CA GLY A 120 -4.11 12.93 20.26
C GLY A 120 -2.98 13.63 19.52
N VAL A 121 -1.76 13.15 19.73
CA VAL A 121 -0.58 13.57 18.96
C VAL A 121 -0.44 12.68 17.74
N VAL A 122 -0.40 13.28 16.55
CA VAL A 122 -0.10 12.53 15.32
C VAL A 122 1.41 12.42 15.16
N THR A 123 1.94 11.21 15.32
CA THR A 123 3.37 10.95 15.17
C THR A 123 3.67 10.51 13.74
N LEU A 124 4.43 11.32 13.01
CA LEU A 124 4.79 11.04 11.62
C LEU A 124 5.57 9.73 11.49
N THR A 125 6.55 9.52 12.36
CA THR A 125 7.39 8.30 12.34
C THR A 125 6.55 7.05 12.54
N SER A 126 5.63 7.02 13.52
CA SER A 126 4.80 5.83 13.76
C SER A 126 3.84 5.56 12.60
N THR A 127 3.32 6.61 11.97
CA THR A 127 2.48 6.49 10.77
C THR A 127 3.26 5.89 9.61
N LEU A 128 4.49 6.35 9.38
CA LEU A 128 5.36 5.82 8.32
C LEU A 128 5.79 4.39 8.61
N VAL A 129 6.16 4.05 9.85
CA VAL A 129 6.48 2.67 10.29
C VAL A 129 5.30 1.74 9.99
N SER A 130 4.10 2.11 10.40
CA SER A 130 2.90 1.33 10.13
C SER A 130 2.61 1.20 8.64
N THR A 131 2.87 2.27 7.86
CA THR A 131 2.70 2.25 6.40
C THR A 131 3.65 1.25 5.74
N VAL A 132 4.92 1.22 6.13
CA VAL A 132 5.91 0.27 5.61
C VAL A 132 5.50 -1.15 6.00
N ALA A 133 5.14 -1.38 7.25
CA ALA A 133 4.72 -2.70 7.74
C ALA A 133 3.49 -3.25 6.97
N ILE A 134 2.48 -2.41 6.72
CA ILE A 134 1.28 -2.81 5.96
C ILE A 134 1.59 -2.97 4.47
N SER A 135 2.54 -2.20 3.92
CA SER A 135 2.92 -2.30 2.51
C SER A 135 3.73 -3.56 2.20
N THR A 136 4.43 -4.12 3.17
CA THR A 136 5.32 -5.28 2.98
C THR A 136 4.60 -6.49 2.37
N PRO A 137 3.45 -6.97 2.90
CA PRO A 137 2.72 -8.07 2.27
C PRO A 137 2.28 -7.77 0.84
N LEU A 138 1.92 -6.52 0.54
CA LEU A 138 1.50 -6.11 -0.81
C LEU A 138 2.67 -6.14 -1.79
N ILE A 139 3.86 -5.73 -1.34
CA ILE A 139 5.10 -5.79 -2.14
C ILE A 139 5.44 -7.25 -2.45
N PHE A 140 5.46 -8.12 -1.45
CA PHE A 140 5.75 -9.54 -1.66
C PHE A 140 4.68 -10.25 -2.51
N GLY A 141 3.39 -9.91 -2.31
CA GLY A 141 2.30 -10.42 -3.14
C GLY A 141 2.46 -10.01 -4.61
N SER A 142 2.77 -8.75 -4.88
CA SER A 142 3.01 -8.27 -6.25
C SER A 142 4.24 -8.93 -6.89
N LEU A 143 5.32 -9.13 -6.11
CA LEU A 143 6.53 -9.82 -6.57
C LEU A 143 6.25 -11.28 -6.91
N SER A 144 5.44 -11.96 -6.09
CA SER A 144 4.97 -13.33 -6.36
C SER A 144 4.23 -13.41 -7.69
N GLY A 145 3.33 -12.44 -7.98
CA GLY A 145 2.65 -12.34 -9.26
C GLY A 145 3.61 -12.20 -10.44
N VAL A 146 4.59 -11.30 -10.34
CA VAL A 146 5.61 -11.10 -11.38
C VAL A 146 6.43 -12.37 -11.64
N ILE A 147 6.81 -13.10 -10.57
CA ILE A 147 7.58 -14.35 -10.71
C ILE A 147 6.72 -15.43 -11.38
N SER A 148 5.46 -15.56 -10.99
CA SER A 148 4.52 -16.52 -11.57
C SER A 148 4.28 -16.25 -13.05
N GLU A 149 4.09 -15.00 -13.45
CA GLU A 149 3.94 -14.60 -14.85
C GLU A 149 5.18 -14.92 -15.70
N ARG A 150 6.38 -14.79 -15.11
CA ARG A 150 7.63 -15.13 -15.80
C ARG A 150 7.76 -16.60 -16.17
N VAL A 151 7.13 -17.50 -15.43
CA VAL A 151 7.07 -18.93 -15.73
C VAL A 151 5.81 -19.32 -16.51
N GLY A 152 5.01 -18.34 -16.95
CA GLY A 152 3.83 -18.54 -17.78
C GLY A 152 2.56 -18.87 -17.00
N VAL A 153 2.54 -18.67 -15.68
CA VAL A 153 1.36 -18.91 -14.83
C VAL A 153 0.83 -17.58 -14.30
N VAL A 154 -0.39 -17.22 -14.66
CA VAL A 154 -1.08 -16.04 -14.11
C VAL A 154 -1.66 -16.39 -12.75
N ASN A 155 -1.01 -15.97 -11.66
CA ASN A 155 -1.48 -16.25 -10.29
C ASN A 155 -2.48 -15.17 -9.85
N ILE A 156 -3.77 -15.46 -9.92
CA ILE A 156 -4.84 -14.63 -9.36
C ILE A 156 -5.16 -15.07 -7.91
N ALA A 157 -4.61 -16.19 -7.44
CA ALA A 157 -4.86 -16.71 -6.08
C ALA A 157 -4.00 -16.04 -5.00
N ILE A 158 -3.25 -14.98 -5.30
CA ILE A 158 -2.32 -14.32 -4.36
C ILE A 158 -3.00 -13.89 -3.06
N GLU A 159 -4.23 -13.38 -3.14
CA GLU A 159 -5.01 -13.01 -1.96
C GLU A 159 -5.30 -14.21 -1.07
N GLY A 160 -5.69 -15.33 -1.67
CA GLY A 160 -5.90 -16.60 -0.97
C GLY A 160 -4.61 -17.15 -0.36
N ASP A 161 -3.50 -17.08 -1.10
CA ASP A 161 -2.18 -17.51 -0.61
C ASP A 161 -1.78 -16.74 0.66
N LEU A 162 -1.94 -15.40 0.64
CA LEU A 162 -1.66 -14.55 1.79
C LEU A 162 -2.61 -14.83 2.96
N LEU A 163 -3.89 -15.03 2.69
CA LEU A 163 -4.90 -15.29 3.72
C LEU A 163 -4.68 -16.63 4.42
N VAL A 164 -4.45 -17.70 3.65
CA VAL A 164 -4.17 -19.04 4.22
C VAL A 164 -2.83 -19.04 4.94
N GLY A 165 -1.81 -18.36 4.39
CA GLY A 165 -0.52 -18.21 5.04
C GLY A 165 -0.63 -17.47 6.39
N ALA A 166 -1.35 -16.34 6.43
CA ALA A 166 -1.58 -15.60 7.66
C ALA A 166 -2.32 -16.43 8.71
N PHE A 167 -3.39 -17.12 8.29
CA PHE A 167 -4.17 -17.99 9.16
C PHE A 167 -3.33 -19.15 9.76
N ALA A 168 -2.62 -19.89 8.91
CA ALA A 168 -1.76 -20.99 9.34
C ALA A 168 -0.61 -20.51 10.22
N GLY A 169 -0.04 -19.35 9.90
CA GLY A 169 1.01 -18.71 10.68
C GLY A 169 0.55 -18.38 12.10
N VAL A 170 -0.61 -17.74 12.25
CA VAL A 170 -1.16 -17.40 13.56
C VAL A 170 -1.53 -18.66 14.35
N MET A 171 -2.15 -19.65 13.71
CA MET A 171 -2.48 -20.92 14.37
C MET A 171 -1.23 -21.64 14.88
N ALA A 172 -0.20 -21.80 14.05
CA ALA A 172 1.03 -22.47 14.44
C ALA A 172 1.78 -21.71 15.54
N ALA A 173 1.89 -20.39 15.43
CA ALA A 173 2.51 -19.54 16.45
C ALA A 173 1.77 -19.69 17.80
N SER A 174 0.44 -19.69 17.80
CA SER A 174 -0.36 -19.84 19.00
C SER A 174 -0.26 -21.23 19.60
N TYR A 175 -0.29 -22.28 18.77
CA TYR A 175 -0.21 -23.66 19.25
C TYR A 175 1.17 -24.01 19.85
N PHE A 176 2.24 -23.63 19.16
CA PHE A 176 3.61 -23.87 19.63
C PHE A 176 4.15 -22.80 20.58
N GLN A 177 3.37 -21.77 20.88
CA GLN A 177 3.74 -20.65 21.74
C GLN A 177 5.07 -19.97 21.32
N THR A 178 5.30 -19.89 19.99
CA THR A 178 6.50 -19.25 19.44
C THR A 178 6.23 -18.64 18.06
N PRO A 179 6.68 -17.40 17.78
CA PRO A 179 6.47 -16.77 16.48
C PRO A 179 7.20 -17.49 15.34
N TYR A 180 8.28 -18.20 15.63
CA TYR A 180 9.06 -18.93 14.64
C TYR A 180 8.29 -20.10 14.01
N ALA A 181 7.39 -20.73 14.75
CA ALA A 181 6.51 -21.76 14.19
C ALA A 181 5.58 -21.17 13.13
N GLY A 182 5.06 -19.97 13.37
CA GLY A 182 4.27 -19.24 12.41
C GLY A 182 5.05 -18.87 11.15
N LEU A 183 6.31 -18.45 11.31
CA LEU A 183 7.20 -18.11 10.20
C LEU A 183 7.46 -19.31 9.25
N VAL A 184 7.44 -20.52 9.75
CA VAL A 184 7.57 -21.76 8.95
C VAL A 184 6.23 -22.19 8.37
N ALA A 185 5.16 -22.14 9.17
CA ALA A 185 3.84 -22.62 8.75
C ALA A 185 3.21 -21.76 7.65
N ALA A 186 3.40 -20.43 7.70
CA ALA A 186 2.81 -19.52 6.73
C ALA A 186 3.26 -19.80 5.28
N PRO A 187 4.56 -19.86 4.96
CA PRO A 187 5.00 -20.16 3.60
C PRO A 187 4.65 -21.59 3.16
N LEU A 188 4.61 -22.56 4.07
CA LEU A 188 4.18 -23.91 3.73
C LEU A 188 2.69 -23.96 3.33
N ALA A 189 1.85 -23.23 4.03
CA ALA A 189 0.42 -23.16 3.72
C ALA A 189 0.17 -22.43 2.39
N GLY A 190 0.85 -21.31 2.14
CA GLY A 190 0.80 -20.62 0.84
C GLY A 190 1.32 -21.49 -0.30
N ALA A 191 2.45 -22.19 -0.10
CA ALA A 191 2.99 -23.12 -1.09
C ALA A 191 2.04 -24.29 -1.41
N LEU A 192 1.25 -24.72 -0.44
CA LEU A 192 0.23 -25.76 -0.63
C LEU A 192 -0.90 -25.26 -1.53
N LEU A 193 -1.39 -24.05 -1.32
CA LEU A 193 -2.41 -23.44 -2.17
C LEU A 193 -1.86 -23.15 -3.58
N GLY A 194 -0.64 -22.60 -3.69
CA GLY A 194 0.03 -22.39 -4.96
C GLY A 194 0.30 -23.71 -5.72
N SER A 195 0.55 -24.82 -5.01
CA SER A 195 0.67 -26.14 -5.64
C SER A 195 -0.64 -26.65 -6.24
N LEU A 196 -1.78 -26.32 -5.64
CA LEU A 196 -3.09 -26.60 -6.22
C LEU A 196 -3.33 -25.78 -7.49
N LEU A 197 -2.95 -24.49 -7.49
CA LEU A 197 -2.99 -23.67 -8.71
C LEU A 197 -2.16 -24.32 -9.81
N ALA A 198 -0.93 -24.70 -9.54
CA ALA A 198 -0.05 -25.34 -10.49
C ALA A 198 -0.59 -26.69 -10.98
N LEU A 199 -1.15 -27.49 -10.07
CA LEU A 199 -1.73 -28.78 -10.41
C LEU A 199 -2.89 -28.64 -11.40
N PHE A 200 -3.84 -27.76 -11.15
CA PHE A 200 -4.99 -27.60 -12.03
C PHE A 200 -4.65 -26.85 -13.31
N SER A 201 -3.83 -25.81 -13.24
CA SER A 201 -3.51 -24.98 -14.40
C SER A 201 -2.48 -25.63 -15.33
N VAL A 202 -1.40 -26.20 -14.76
CA VAL A 202 -0.30 -26.73 -15.58
C VAL A 202 -0.54 -28.19 -15.93
N LYS A 203 -0.90 -29.03 -14.96
CA LYS A 203 -1.05 -30.47 -15.20
C LYS A 203 -2.39 -30.81 -15.88
N TYR A 204 -3.48 -30.20 -15.45
CA TYR A 204 -4.80 -30.48 -16.01
C TYR A 204 -5.26 -29.50 -17.08
N GLY A 205 -4.50 -28.43 -17.35
CA GLY A 205 -4.78 -27.46 -18.41
C GLY A 205 -6.04 -26.64 -18.20
N VAL A 206 -6.50 -26.50 -16.95
CA VAL A 206 -7.65 -25.67 -16.60
C VAL A 206 -7.27 -24.19 -16.68
N ASP A 207 -8.19 -23.33 -17.07
CA ASP A 207 -7.98 -21.88 -17.14
C ASP A 207 -7.50 -21.34 -15.79
N GLN A 208 -6.33 -20.69 -15.82
CA GLN A 208 -5.62 -20.19 -14.62
C GLN A 208 -6.42 -19.14 -13.85
N ILE A 209 -7.19 -18.32 -14.57
CA ILE A 209 -8.01 -17.26 -13.99
C ILE A 209 -9.14 -17.89 -13.17
N ILE A 210 -9.81 -18.88 -13.75
CA ILE A 210 -10.91 -19.61 -13.09
C ILE A 210 -10.38 -20.32 -11.84
N VAL A 211 -9.27 -21.05 -11.97
CA VAL A 211 -8.65 -21.76 -10.83
C VAL A 211 -8.27 -20.78 -9.73
N GLY A 212 -7.63 -19.64 -10.08
CA GLY A 212 -7.21 -18.63 -9.12
C GLY A 212 -8.38 -18.03 -8.33
N VAL A 213 -9.47 -17.68 -9.01
CA VAL A 213 -10.69 -17.17 -8.35
C VAL A 213 -11.30 -18.23 -7.41
N VAL A 214 -11.39 -19.49 -7.85
CA VAL A 214 -11.90 -20.58 -7.02
C VAL A 214 -11.03 -20.80 -5.77
N LEU A 215 -9.71 -20.74 -5.91
CA LEU A 215 -8.78 -20.88 -4.79
C LEU A 215 -8.90 -19.72 -3.79
N ASN A 216 -9.12 -18.48 -4.25
CA ASN A 216 -9.37 -17.35 -3.35
C ASN A 216 -10.66 -17.58 -2.52
N VAL A 217 -11.74 -18.01 -3.17
CA VAL A 217 -13.01 -18.31 -2.48
C VAL A 217 -12.84 -19.49 -1.52
N LEU A 218 -12.10 -20.53 -1.92
CA LEU A 218 -11.78 -21.67 -1.07
C LEU A 218 -10.98 -21.23 0.17
N ALA A 219 -9.94 -20.41 -0.03
CA ALA A 219 -9.11 -19.88 1.04
C ALA A 219 -9.95 -19.08 2.05
N LEU A 220 -10.81 -18.17 1.55
CA LEU A 220 -11.71 -17.39 2.38
C LEU A 220 -12.69 -18.28 3.15
N GLY A 221 -13.31 -19.24 2.48
CA GLY A 221 -14.27 -20.16 3.08
C GLY A 221 -13.64 -21.02 4.17
N LEU A 222 -12.47 -21.64 3.88
CA LEU A 222 -11.75 -22.48 4.84
C LEU A 222 -11.26 -21.70 6.05
N THR A 223 -10.62 -20.55 5.84
CA THR A 223 -10.11 -19.74 6.94
C THR A 223 -11.23 -19.19 7.82
N THR A 224 -12.35 -18.76 7.23
CA THR A 224 -13.53 -18.32 7.99
C THR A 224 -14.15 -19.46 8.78
N PHE A 225 -14.29 -20.63 8.17
CA PHE A 225 -14.82 -21.82 8.85
C PHE A 225 -13.94 -22.24 10.03
N PHE A 226 -12.64 -22.40 9.81
CA PHE A 226 -11.71 -22.80 10.88
C PHE A 226 -11.56 -21.75 11.97
N TYR A 227 -11.60 -20.45 11.60
CA TYR A 227 -11.63 -19.38 12.60
C TYR A 227 -12.86 -19.50 13.49
N GLY A 228 -14.04 -19.70 12.89
CA GLY A 228 -15.30 -19.79 13.63
C GLY A 228 -15.41 -21.03 14.51
N THR A 229 -14.90 -22.18 14.05
CA THR A 229 -15.05 -23.47 14.75
C THR A 229 -13.90 -23.82 15.69
N ILE A 230 -12.68 -23.38 15.37
CA ILE A 230 -11.49 -23.80 16.14
C ILE A 230 -10.92 -22.64 16.97
N MET A 231 -10.72 -21.46 16.35
CA MET A 231 -10.05 -20.37 17.05
C MET A 231 -10.98 -19.63 18.01
N LYS A 232 -12.24 -19.44 17.62
CA LYS A 232 -13.21 -18.69 18.43
C LYS A 232 -13.60 -19.44 19.70
N ASP A 233 -13.75 -20.75 19.60
CA ASP A 233 -14.21 -21.59 20.72
C ASP A 233 -13.07 -22.09 21.60
N ALA A 234 -11.81 -21.89 21.22
CA ALA A 234 -10.63 -22.23 22.00
C ALA A 234 -9.76 -20.99 22.30
N PRO A 235 -10.29 -19.95 22.95
CA PRO A 235 -9.58 -18.69 23.18
C PRO A 235 -8.33 -18.83 24.03
N GLY A 236 -8.18 -19.90 24.79
CA GLY A 236 -7.05 -20.13 25.71
C GLY A 236 -5.80 -20.75 25.06
N SER A 237 -5.90 -21.31 23.85
CA SER A 237 -4.78 -22.05 23.24
C SER A 237 -4.39 -21.58 21.83
N LEU A 238 -5.32 -21.02 21.05
CA LEU A 238 -5.10 -20.77 19.62
C LEU A 238 -5.19 -19.29 19.20
N ASN A 239 -5.57 -18.38 20.08
CA ASN A 239 -5.74 -16.96 19.77
C ASN A 239 -5.46 -16.03 20.96
N THR A 240 -4.61 -16.42 21.91
CA THR A 240 -4.40 -15.67 23.15
C THR A 240 -3.18 -14.77 23.16
N ASN A 241 -2.17 -15.07 22.38
CA ASN A 241 -0.93 -14.32 22.40
C ASN A 241 -0.65 -13.75 21.02
N GLN A 242 -0.60 -12.43 20.94
CA GLN A 242 -0.03 -11.75 19.77
C GLN A 242 1.48 -11.83 19.88
N PHE A 243 2.08 -12.81 19.20
CA PHE A 243 3.53 -12.89 19.11
C PHE A 243 4.03 -11.87 18.08
N SER A 244 4.86 -10.93 18.53
CA SER A 244 5.63 -10.07 17.66
C SER A 244 7.03 -10.65 17.47
N LEU A 245 7.53 -10.57 16.24
CA LEU A 245 8.95 -10.84 15.97
C LEU A 245 9.77 -9.66 16.47
N SER A 246 10.99 -9.95 16.92
CA SER A 246 11.90 -8.91 17.44
C SER A 246 12.27 -7.93 16.34
N ASP A 247 12.31 -6.65 16.67
CA ASP A 247 12.80 -5.62 15.77
C ASP A 247 14.32 -5.72 15.62
N ILE A 248 14.80 -5.63 14.40
CA ILE A 248 16.23 -5.58 14.09
C ILE A 248 16.63 -4.11 13.94
N LYS A 249 17.48 -3.65 14.86
CA LYS A 249 18.08 -2.32 14.80
C LYS A 249 19.41 -2.38 14.09
N ILE A 250 19.51 -1.76 12.93
CA ILE A 250 20.79 -1.62 12.24
C ILE A 250 21.55 -0.44 12.88
N PRO A 251 22.70 -0.68 13.53
CA PRO A 251 23.44 0.38 14.19
C PRO A 251 23.76 1.53 13.24
N VAL A 252 23.78 2.76 13.75
CA VAL A 252 24.01 4.01 13.02
C VAL A 252 22.86 4.39 12.06
N LEU A 253 22.37 3.49 11.23
CA LEU A 253 21.30 3.77 10.28
C LEU A 253 19.93 3.96 10.97
N SER A 254 19.67 3.20 12.04
CA SER A 254 18.44 3.35 12.85
C SER A 254 18.38 4.67 13.63
N GLU A 255 19.50 5.39 13.77
CA GLU A 255 19.59 6.67 14.47
C GLU A 255 19.32 7.88 13.57
N ILE A 256 19.19 7.68 12.26
CA ILE A 256 18.85 8.77 11.33
C ILE A 256 17.44 9.27 11.64
N PRO A 257 17.24 10.59 11.80
CA PRO A 257 15.91 11.16 12.08
C PRO A 257 14.86 10.69 11.08
N ILE A 258 13.69 10.27 11.58
CA ILE A 258 12.51 9.85 10.81
C ILE A 258 12.79 8.61 9.96
N VAL A 259 13.82 8.63 9.09
CA VAL A 259 14.13 7.55 8.15
C VAL A 259 14.66 6.30 8.86
N GLY A 260 15.49 6.49 9.90
CA GLY A 260 16.09 5.40 10.66
C GLY A 260 15.06 4.42 11.24
N PRO A 261 14.14 4.87 12.07
CA PRO A 261 13.09 4.03 12.62
C PRO A 261 12.16 3.43 11.55
N VAL A 262 11.92 4.15 10.46
CA VAL A 262 11.00 3.72 9.40
C VAL A 262 11.57 2.59 8.55
N LEU A 263 12.87 2.59 8.26
CA LEU A 263 13.49 1.63 7.34
C LEU A 263 14.49 0.68 8.01
N PHE A 264 15.12 1.10 9.12
CA PHE A 264 16.25 0.39 9.73
C PHE A 264 15.99 -0.08 11.16
N ASN A 265 14.76 0.05 11.65
CA ASN A 265 14.30 -0.46 12.94
C ASN A 265 12.93 -1.09 12.75
N GLN A 266 12.90 -2.22 12.08
CA GLN A 266 11.69 -2.93 11.71
C GLN A 266 11.80 -4.41 12.13
N SER A 267 10.67 -5.11 12.14
CA SER A 267 10.67 -6.54 12.39
C SER A 267 11.39 -7.29 11.25
N ILE A 268 11.86 -8.50 11.55
CA ILE A 268 12.58 -9.35 10.58
C ILE A 268 11.81 -9.60 9.26
N LEU A 269 10.50 -9.35 9.24
CA LEU A 269 9.64 -9.56 8.06
C LEU A 269 9.44 -8.29 7.22
N VAL A 270 9.88 -7.13 7.69
CA VAL A 270 9.74 -5.82 7.06
C VAL A 270 11.09 -5.32 6.58
#